data_163c4acc3e0ced78dd719aec74bfeea1
#
_entry.id   163c4acc3e0ced78dd719aec74bfeea1
#
_cell.length_a   1.000
_cell.length_b   1.000
_cell.length_c   1.000
_cell.angle_alpha   90.00
_cell.angle_beta   90.00
_cell.angle_gamma   90.00
#
_symmetry.space_group_name_H-M   'P 1'
#
loop_
_entity.id
_entity.type
_entity.pdbx_description
1 polymer ?
#
loop_
_entity_poly.entity_id
_entity_poly.type
_entity_poly.pdbx_seq_one_letter_code
_entity_poly.pdbx_strand_id
1 'polypeptide(L)'
;MDVHARLVRARQELAVAEEQLDVFLETADEARLRALVSETPLADRDWQDAQRHAEAMIRGRDNASARVAELERAQDELLAKLVV
;
A
#
# COMPACT_ATOMS: atom_id res chain seq x y z
N MET A 1 23.23 -6.31 -4.48
CA MET A 1 22.41 -5.36 -5.28
C MET A 1 22.69 -3.95 -4.79
N ASP A 2 23.03 -3.04 -5.69
CA ASP A 2 23.33 -1.65 -5.32
C ASP A 2 22.07 -0.86 -4.93
N VAL A 3 22.29 0.36 -4.39
CA VAL A 3 21.17 1.20 -3.90
C VAL A 3 20.23 1.57 -5.03
N HIS A 4 20.74 1.88 -6.22
CA HIS A 4 19.90 2.23 -7.37
C HIS A 4 18.97 1.09 -7.75
N ALA A 5 19.49 -0.14 -7.85
CA ALA A 5 18.71 -1.30 -8.20
C ALA A 5 17.65 -1.61 -7.12
N ARG A 6 17.99 -1.45 -5.84
CA ARG A 6 17.05 -1.59 -4.74
C ARG A 6 15.94 -0.55 -4.79
N LEU A 7 16.28 0.68 -5.14
CA LEU A 7 15.30 1.76 -5.27
C LEU A 7 14.32 1.50 -6.41
N VAL A 8 14.81 1.07 -7.57
CA VAL A 8 13.95 0.70 -8.71
C VAL A 8 12.97 -0.40 -8.29
N ARG A 9 13.46 -1.44 -7.61
CA ARG A 9 12.63 -2.54 -7.13
C ARG A 9 11.61 -2.07 -6.10
N ALA A 10 12.03 -1.23 -5.15
CA ALA A 10 11.14 -0.70 -4.12
C ALA A 10 10.02 0.15 -4.73
N ARG A 11 10.31 0.94 -5.76
CA ARG A 11 9.29 1.71 -6.49
C ARG A 11 8.29 0.80 -7.20
N GLN A 12 8.75 -0.31 -7.76
CA GLN A 12 7.86 -1.30 -8.38
C GLN A 12 6.95 -1.96 -7.34
N GLU A 13 7.50 -2.31 -6.19
CA GLU A 13 6.74 -2.89 -5.08
C GLU A 13 5.69 -1.90 -4.55
N LEU A 14 6.05 -0.61 -4.45
CA LEU A 14 5.11 0.43 -4.05
C LEU A 14 3.97 0.57 -5.07
N ALA A 15 4.28 0.57 -6.36
CA ALA A 15 3.25 0.65 -7.41
C ALA A 15 2.27 -0.51 -7.32
N VAL A 16 2.76 -1.73 -7.09
CA VAL A 16 1.90 -2.91 -6.91
C VAL A 16 1.05 -2.76 -5.64
N ALA A 17 1.64 -2.30 -4.54
CA ALA A 17 0.91 -2.09 -3.29
C ALA A 17 -0.22 -1.06 -3.46
N GLU A 18 0.03 0.02 -4.22
CA GLU A 18 -0.99 1.04 -4.50
C GLU A 18 -2.13 0.47 -5.35
N GLU A 19 -1.82 -0.33 -6.37
CA GLU A 19 -2.84 -0.98 -7.20
C GLU A 19 -3.70 -1.96 -6.38
N GLN A 20 -3.07 -2.74 -5.51
CA GLN A 20 -3.78 -3.67 -4.63
C GLN A 20 -4.66 -2.92 -3.64
N LEU A 21 -4.15 -1.82 -3.08
CA LEU A 21 -4.94 -0.99 -2.15
C LEU A 21 -6.20 -0.46 -2.82
N ASP A 22 -6.10 0.04 -4.06
CA ASP A 22 -7.25 0.56 -4.79
C ASP A 22 -8.34 -0.50 -4.95
N VAL A 23 -7.97 -1.74 -5.28
CA VAL A 23 -8.91 -2.86 -5.41
C VAL A 23 -9.57 -3.16 -4.07
N PHE A 24 -8.83 -3.22 -2.98
CA PHE A 24 -9.39 -3.54 -1.66
C PHE A 24 -10.27 -2.42 -1.11
N LEU A 25 -9.94 -1.14 -1.39
CA LEU A 25 -10.80 -0.02 -1.03
C LEU A 25 -12.12 -0.04 -1.78
N GLU A 26 -12.08 -0.35 -3.06
CA GLU A 26 -13.29 -0.50 -3.88
C GLU A 26 -14.16 -1.65 -3.39
N THR A 27 -13.56 -2.79 -3.07
CA THR A 27 -14.26 -3.94 -2.51
C THR A 27 -14.91 -3.60 -1.16
N ALA A 28 -14.20 -2.86 -0.30
CA ALA A 28 -14.74 -2.44 0.99
C ALA A 28 -15.92 -1.48 0.83
N ASP A 29 -15.85 -0.56 -0.14
CA ASP A 29 -16.93 0.37 -0.41
C ASP A 29 -18.19 -0.34 -0.94
N GLU A 30 -18.01 -1.30 -1.84
CA GLU A 30 -19.12 -2.14 -2.33
C GLU A 30 -19.76 -2.96 -1.20
N ALA A 31 -18.93 -3.53 -0.32
CA ALA A 31 -19.44 -4.30 0.83
C ALA A 31 -20.20 -3.40 1.79
N ARG A 32 -19.75 -2.17 1.99
CA ARG A 32 -20.45 -1.18 2.82
C ARG A 32 -21.84 -0.86 2.26
N LEU A 33 -21.92 -0.65 0.95
CA LEU A 33 -23.20 -0.37 0.29
C LEU A 33 -24.16 -1.54 0.41
N ARG A 34 -23.66 -2.77 0.23
CA ARG A 34 -24.50 -3.97 0.42
C ARG A 34 -25.02 -4.10 1.85
N ALA A 35 -24.18 -3.79 2.83
CA ALA A 35 -24.58 -3.84 4.24
C ALA A 35 -25.68 -2.82 4.55
N LEU A 36 -25.57 -1.61 3.99
CA LEU A 36 -26.58 -0.56 4.18
C LEU A 36 -27.93 -0.92 3.55
N VAL A 37 -27.92 -1.60 2.40
CA VAL A 37 -29.13 -1.99 1.68
C VAL A 37 -29.76 -3.25 2.27
N SER A 38 -28.94 -4.27 2.54
CA SER A 38 -29.43 -5.59 2.97
C SER A 38 -29.83 -5.66 4.44
N GLU A 39 -29.16 -4.88 5.30
CA GLU A 39 -29.40 -4.86 6.74
C GLU A 39 -29.33 -6.25 7.40
N THR A 40 -28.44 -7.13 6.89
CA THR A 40 -28.26 -8.48 7.40
C THR A 40 -26.97 -8.61 8.19
N PRO A 41 -26.92 -9.51 9.20
CA PRO A 41 -25.64 -9.78 9.91
C PRO A 41 -24.54 -10.27 9.00
N LEU A 42 -24.86 -11.06 7.96
CA LEU A 42 -23.88 -11.56 7.01
C LEU A 42 -23.26 -10.42 6.20
N ALA A 43 -24.08 -9.50 5.70
CA ALA A 43 -23.58 -8.34 4.95
C ALA A 43 -22.70 -7.43 5.83
N ASP A 44 -23.07 -7.24 7.09
CA ASP A 44 -22.26 -6.48 8.06
C ASP A 44 -20.91 -7.14 8.30
N ARG A 45 -20.88 -8.47 8.43
CA ARG A 45 -19.64 -9.22 8.59
C ARG A 45 -18.75 -9.10 7.37
N ASP A 46 -19.31 -9.22 6.17
CA ASP A 46 -18.58 -9.08 4.91
C ASP A 46 -17.93 -7.69 4.81
N TRP A 47 -18.67 -6.65 5.20
CA TRP A 47 -18.12 -5.30 5.23
C TRP A 47 -16.96 -5.18 6.22
N GLN A 48 -17.13 -5.68 7.45
CA GLN A 48 -16.07 -5.65 8.47
C GLN A 48 -14.80 -6.38 7.99
N ASP A 49 -14.96 -7.55 7.35
CA ASP A 49 -13.83 -8.32 6.81
C ASP A 49 -13.14 -7.55 5.68
N ALA A 50 -13.92 -6.97 4.76
CA ALA A 50 -13.37 -6.19 3.65
C ALA A 50 -12.63 -4.95 4.16
N GLN A 51 -13.13 -4.30 5.20
CA GLN A 51 -12.50 -3.15 5.82
C GLN A 51 -11.15 -3.52 6.46
N ARG A 52 -11.09 -4.66 7.17
CA ARG A 52 -9.84 -5.16 7.75
C ARG A 52 -8.79 -5.45 6.68
N HIS A 53 -9.21 -6.04 5.55
CA HIS A 53 -8.31 -6.29 4.42
C HIS A 53 -7.79 -4.98 3.84
N ALA A 54 -8.64 -3.98 3.66
CA ALA A 54 -8.23 -2.66 3.16
C ALA A 54 -7.23 -2.00 4.11
N GLU A 55 -7.46 -2.07 5.43
CA GLU A 55 -6.53 -1.55 6.44
C GLU A 55 -5.16 -2.22 6.37
N ALA A 56 -5.13 -3.55 6.17
CA ALA A 56 -3.88 -4.28 5.98
C ALA A 56 -3.14 -3.81 4.73
N MET A 57 -3.86 -3.55 3.64
CA MET A 57 -3.25 -3.03 2.40
C MET A 57 -2.73 -1.59 2.57
N ILE A 58 -3.40 -0.76 3.37
CA ILE A 58 -2.91 0.58 3.72
C ILE A 58 -1.56 0.48 4.43
N ARG A 59 -1.45 -0.40 5.43
CA ARG A 59 -0.19 -0.62 6.15
C ARG A 59 0.91 -1.12 5.23
N GLY A 60 0.58 -2.04 4.32
CA GLY A 60 1.52 -2.54 3.32
C GLY A 60 2.03 -1.45 2.38
N ARG A 61 1.11 -0.60 1.88
CA ARG A 61 1.47 0.55 1.05
C ARG A 61 2.36 1.53 1.82
N ASP A 62 2.03 1.82 3.08
CA ASP A 62 2.81 2.74 3.90
C ASP A 62 4.22 2.21 4.15
N ASN A 63 4.36 0.91 4.42
CA ASN A 63 5.67 0.27 4.57
C ASN A 63 6.49 0.34 3.29
N ALA A 64 5.87 0.09 2.13
CA ALA A 64 6.54 0.18 0.84
C ALA A 64 6.98 1.63 0.54
N SER A 65 6.13 2.60 0.85
CA SER A 65 6.43 4.02 0.69
C SER A 65 7.60 4.46 1.57
N ALA A 66 7.63 4.00 2.82
CA ALA A 66 8.73 4.28 3.75
C ALA A 66 10.05 3.70 3.25
N ARG A 67 10.02 2.49 2.67
CA ARG A 67 11.20 1.86 2.09
C ARG A 67 11.74 2.65 0.90
N VAL A 68 10.88 3.15 0.03
CA VAL A 68 11.29 4.02 -1.09
C VAL A 68 11.97 5.28 -0.56
N ALA A 69 11.37 5.95 0.41
CA ALA A 69 11.94 7.16 1.00
C ALA A 69 13.31 6.91 1.64
N GLU A 70 13.47 5.79 2.33
CA GLU A 70 14.73 5.39 2.95
C GLU A 70 15.84 5.16 1.90
N LEU A 71 15.51 4.48 0.80
CA LEU A 71 16.46 4.23 -0.29
C LEU A 71 16.79 5.49 -1.08
N GLU A 72 15.84 6.40 -1.24
CA GLU A 72 16.11 7.72 -1.84
C GLU A 72 17.10 8.51 -1.01
N ARG A 73 16.95 8.52 0.32
CA ARG A 73 17.92 9.16 1.22
C ARG A 73 19.31 8.54 1.12
N ALA A 74 19.38 7.20 1.07
CA ALA A 74 20.64 6.49 0.92
C ALA A 74 21.32 6.83 -0.41
N GLN A 75 20.57 6.93 -1.50
CA GLN A 75 21.09 7.34 -2.80
C GLN A 75 21.60 8.77 -2.78
N ASP A 76 20.87 9.69 -2.17
CA ASP A 76 21.27 11.09 -2.05
C ASP A 76 22.56 11.24 -1.25
N GLU A 77 22.72 10.49 -0.17
CA GLU A 77 23.94 10.47 0.63
C GLU A 77 25.15 10.00 -0.17
N LEU A 78 24.99 8.95 -0.98
CA LEU A 78 26.04 8.44 -1.84
C LEU A 78 26.43 9.46 -2.92
N LEU A 79 25.45 10.11 -3.54
CA LEU A 79 25.69 11.15 -4.54
C LEU A 79 26.39 12.36 -3.95
N ALA A 80 26.03 12.76 -2.73
CA ALA A 80 26.66 13.85 -2.02
C ALA A 80 28.16 13.59 -1.78
N LYS A 81 28.53 12.35 -1.47
CA LYS A 81 29.93 11.95 -1.29
C LYS A 81 30.76 12.02 -2.58
N LEU A 82 30.11 11.84 -3.73
CA LEU A 82 30.77 11.90 -5.03
C LEU A 82 31.04 13.34 -5.48
N VAL A 83 30.30 14.30 -4.99
CA VAL A 83 30.38 15.71 -5.39
C VAL A 83 31.44 16.49 -4.58
N VAL A 84 31.84 15.98 -3.45
CA VAL A 84 32.90 16.58 -2.59
C VAL A 84 34.32 16.20 -3.07
#